data_99b19f7898770fe1e2938f57a7ef0c1a
#
_entry.id   99b19f7898770fe1e2938f57a7ef0c1a
#
_cell.length_a   1.000
_cell.length_b   1.000
_cell.length_c   1.000
_cell.angle_alpha   90.00
_cell.angle_beta   90.00
_cell.angle_gamma   90.00
#
_symmetry.space_group_name_H-M   'P 1'
#
loop_
_entity.id
_entity.type
_entity.pdbx_description
1 polymer ?
#
loop_
_entity_poly.entity_id
_entity_poly.type
_entity_poly.pdbx_seq_one_letter_code
_entity_poly.pdbx_strand_id
1 'polypeptide(L)'
;MLKKLSYILAAITLVCTMAFAAGCGSKNSDDKQAAPKASFRSIADIKQSGKLIIGVFSDKAPFGYIDKDGNYQGYDVYFAERLAKDLGVKAEYISLEPANRVEYAKTGKVDIVLANFTVTKERAEQVDFALPYMKVALGVVSPKKDNITSIDQLKDKLLIVAKGTTAETYFDKHHPEVKLLKFDQYTDCLLYTSPSPRD
;
A
#
# COMPACT_ATOMS: atom_id res chain seq x y z
N MET A 1 -37.41 -49.80 23.14
CA MET A 1 -37.04 -48.59 22.34
C MET A 1 -35.53 -48.45 22.13
N LEU A 2 -34.67 -48.78 23.06
CA LEU A 2 -33.19 -48.65 22.93
C LEU A 2 -32.57 -49.49 21.80
N LYS A 3 -33.04 -50.70 21.50
CA LYS A 3 -32.48 -51.56 20.45
C LYS A 3 -32.69 -51.01 19.03
N LYS A 4 -33.76 -50.30 18.75
CA LYS A 4 -34.01 -49.66 17.43
C LYS A 4 -33.11 -48.44 17.20
N LEU A 5 -32.77 -47.73 18.25
CA LEU A 5 -31.86 -46.55 18.18
C LEU A 5 -30.43 -46.96 17.86
N SER A 6 -30.00 -48.14 18.38
CA SER A 6 -28.64 -48.68 18.15
C SER A 6 -28.42 -49.09 16.68
N TYR A 7 -29.43 -49.62 15.99
CA TYR A 7 -29.32 -49.96 14.57
C TYR A 7 -29.30 -48.75 13.64
N ILE A 8 -29.96 -47.65 14.03
CA ILE A 8 -29.94 -46.41 13.26
C ILE A 8 -28.55 -45.72 13.36
N LEU A 9 -27.92 -45.72 14.54
CA LEU A 9 -26.57 -45.21 14.69
C LEU A 9 -25.53 -46.06 13.94
N ALA A 10 -25.65 -47.39 13.93
CA ALA A 10 -24.77 -48.27 13.19
C ALA A 10 -24.89 -48.11 11.67
N ALA A 11 -26.10 -47.84 11.15
CA ALA A 11 -26.34 -47.61 9.73
C ALA A 11 -25.76 -46.25 9.24
N ILE A 12 -25.77 -45.22 10.09
CA ILE A 12 -25.21 -43.89 9.76
C ILE A 12 -23.69 -43.94 9.73
N THR A 13 -23.03 -44.68 10.63
CA THR A 13 -21.57 -44.85 10.63
C THR A 13 -21.08 -45.64 9.42
N LEU A 14 -21.86 -46.63 8.93
CA LEU A 14 -21.48 -47.45 7.77
C LEU A 14 -21.57 -46.67 6.44
N VAL A 15 -22.49 -45.70 6.32
CA VAL A 15 -22.64 -44.85 5.12
C VAL A 15 -21.54 -43.79 5.06
N CYS A 16 -21.08 -43.28 6.20
CA CYS A 16 -19.97 -42.32 6.23
C CYS A 16 -18.61 -42.92 5.87
N THR A 17 -18.39 -44.23 6.12
CA THR A 17 -17.10 -44.88 5.81
C THR A 17 -16.95 -45.26 4.34
N MET A 18 -18.04 -45.41 3.57
CA MET A 18 -17.97 -45.70 2.12
C MET A 18 -17.74 -44.45 1.25
N ALA A 19 -17.94 -43.24 1.77
CA ALA A 19 -17.69 -41.98 1.03
C ALA A 19 -16.21 -41.56 0.98
N PHE A 20 -15.34 -42.20 1.79
CA PHE A 20 -13.90 -41.82 1.85
C PHE A 20 -12.97 -42.70 1.00
N ALA A 21 -13.47 -43.75 0.32
CA ALA A 21 -12.61 -44.68 -0.41
C ALA A 21 -12.55 -44.44 -1.94
N ALA A 22 -13.11 -43.36 -2.46
CA ALA A 22 -13.13 -43.09 -3.91
C ALA A 22 -12.44 -41.78 -4.29
N GLY A 23 -11.30 -41.47 -3.66
CA GLY A 23 -10.59 -40.18 -3.89
C GLY A 23 -9.06 -40.24 -3.83
N CYS A 24 -8.44 -41.39 -4.17
CA CYS A 24 -6.99 -41.42 -4.42
C CYS A 24 -6.70 -41.76 -5.87
N GLY A 25 -6.95 -40.81 -6.75
CA GLY A 25 -6.39 -40.75 -8.11
C GLY A 25 -5.27 -39.75 -8.10
N SER A 26 -4.03 -40.22 -7.93
CA SER A 26 -2.82 -39.43 -8.15
C SER A 26 -2.81 -38.94 -9.58
N LYS A 27 -3.06 -37.64 -9.77
CA LYS A 27 -2.57 -36.88 -10.92
C LYS A 27 -1.69 -35.79 -10.36
N ASN A 28 -0.38 -35.93 -10.55
CA ASN A 28 0.55 -34.84 -10.51
C ASN A 28 0.08 -33.80 -11.54
N SER A 29 -0.66 -32.84 -11.06
CA SER A 29 -0.84 -31.56 -11.73
C SER A 29 0.08 -30.60 -10.99
N ASP A 30 1.15 -30.22 -11.64
CA ASP A 30 1.89 -29.02 -11.33
C ASP A 30 0.93 -27.83 -11.50
N ASP A 31 0.02 -27.65 -10.55
CA ASP A 31 -0.69 -26.40 -10.35
C ASP A 31 0.34 -25.39 -9.79
N LYS A 32 1.19 -24.89 -10.70
CA LYS A 32 1.72 -23.55 -10.55
C LYS A 32 0.48 -22.66 -10.41
N GLN A 33 0.15 -22.33 -9.18
CA GLN A 33 -0.83 -21.33 -8.83
C GLN A 33 -0.39 -20.04 -9.53
N ALA A 34 -0.94 -19.81 -10.72
CA ALA A 34 -0.67 -18.61 -11.51
C ALA A 34 -1.06 -17.44 -10.60
N ALA A 35 -0.10 -16.57 -10.31
CA ALA A 35 -0.38 -15.32 -9.63
C ALA A 35 -1.61 -14.68 -10.31
N PRO A 36 -2.57 -14.14 -9.55
CA PRO A 36 -3.76 -13.55 -10.13
C PRO A 36 -3.35 -12.55 -11.18
N LYS A 37 -3.77 -12.75 -12.43
CA LYS A 37 -3.51 -11.82 -13.52
C LYS A 37 -4.04 -10.46 -13.08
N ALA A 38 -3.17 -9.45 -13.07
CA ALA A 38 -3.56 -8.08 -12.82
C ALA A 38 -4.74 -7.72 -13.74
N SER A 39 -5.85 -7.35 -13.15
CA SER A 39 -7.06 -6.96 -13.89
C SER A 39 -7.11 -5.43 -13.93
N PHE A 40 -6.54 -4.87 -14.99
CA PHE A 40 -6.65 -3.43 -15.22
C PHE A 40 -8.01 -3.08 -15.78
N ARG A 41 -8.67 -2.08 -15.21
CA ARG A 41 -9.94 -1.57 -15.69
C ARG A 41 -9.71 -0.49 -16.75
N SER A 42 -10.42 -0.58 -17.86
CA SER A 42 -10.46 0.49 -18.85
C SER A 42 -11.27 1.69 -18.33
N ILE A 43 -11.14 2.85 -18.98
CA ILE A 43 -11.99 4.02 -18.67
C ILE A 43 -13.48 3.69 -18.86
N ALA A 44 -13.81 2.82 -19.83
CA ALA A 44 -15.18 2.35 -20.02
C ALA A 44 -15.69 1.55 -18.81
N ASP A 45 -14.87 0.62 -18.31
CA ASP A 45 -15.19 -0.20 -17.11
C ASP A 45 -15.35 0.69 -15.87
N ILE A 46 -14.47 1.68 -15.70
CA ILE A 46 -14.53 2.64 -14.59
C ILE A 46 -15.86 3.43 -14.66
N LYS A 47 -16.20 3.96 -15.82
CA LYS A 47 -17.47 4.68 -16.03
C LYS A 47 -18.68 3.78 -15.82
N GLN A 48 -18.64 2.56 -16.32
CA GLN A 48 -19.73 1.59 -16.14
C GLN A 48 -19.92 1.21 -14.66
N SER A 49 -18.82 1.04 -13.91
CA SER A 49 -18.88 0.74 -12.48
C SER A 49 -19.33 1.93 -11.62
N GLY A 50 -19.26 3.14 -12.16
CA GLY A 50 -19.54 4.38 -11.43
C GLY A 50 -18.51 4.75 -10.38
N LYS A 51 -17.33 4.09 -10.36
CA LYS A 51 -16.31 4.24 -9.32
C LYS A 51 -14.89 4.29 -9.91
N LEU A 52 -14.08 5.22 -9.42
CA LEU A 52 -12.64 5.28 -9.63
C LEU A 52 -11.93 4.89 -8.33
N ILE A 53 -11.14 3.81 -8.34
CA ILE A 53 -10.40 3.34 -7.17
C ILE A 53 -9.01 3.98 -7.16
N ILE A 54 -8.72 4.73 -6.10
CA ILE A 54 -7.55 5.60 -6.02
C ILE A 54 -6.72 5.26 -4.80
N GLY A 55 -5.44 4.96 -5.02
CA GLY A 55 -4.46 4.80 -3.95
C GLY A 55 -3.97 6.16 -3.46
N VAL A 56 -4.19 6.46 -2.18
CA VAL A 56 -3.79 7.73 -1.55
C VAL A 56 -3.09 7.47 -0.22
N PHE A 57 -2.33 8.44 0.27
CA PHE A 57 -1.88 8.41 1.66
C PHE A 57 -3.02 8.73 2.62
N SER A 58 -2.95 8.17 3.82
CA SER A 58 -3.88 8.43 4.92
C SER A 58 -3.22 9.12 6.12
N ASP A 59 -1.90 9.33 6.06
CA ASP A 59 -1.06 9.77 7.19
C ASP A 59 -0.05 10.86 6.83
N LYS A 60 -0.12 11.43 5.62
CA LYS A 60 0.83 12.40 5.11
C LYS A 60 0.20 13.76 4.80
N ALA A 61 -0.17 14.52 5.81
CA ALA A 61 -0.59 15.91 5.61
C ALA A 61 0.58 16.76 5.03
N PRO A 62 0.32 17.71 4.12
CA PRO A 62 -0.96 18.11 3.56
C PRO A 62 -1.35 17.36 2.27
N PHE A 63 -0.64 16.29 1.87
CA PHE A 63 -0.85 15.60 0.60
C PHE A 63 -2.05 14.66 0.63
N GLY A 64 -2.05 13.65 1.54
CA GLY A 64 -3.14 12.73 1.78
C GLY A 64 -3.18 12.34 3.25
N TYR A 65 -4.30 12.54 3.91
CA TYR A 65 -4.49 12.21 5.32
C TYR A 65 -5.97 11.99 5.63
N ILE A 66 -6.25 11.33 6.74
CA ILE A 66 -7.60 11.18 7.26
C ILE A 66 -7.81 12.21 8.36
N ASP A 67 -8.88 12.98 8.26
CA ASP A 67 -9.27 13.98 9.26
C ASP A 67 -9.91 13.32 10.51
N LYS A 68 -10.24 14.15 11.50
CA LYS A 68 -10.88 13.72 12.77
C LYS A 68 -12.27 13.07 12.58
N ASP A 69 -12.91 13.33 11.45
CA ASP A 69 -14.24 12.82 11.13
C ASP A 69 -14.15 11.54 10.24
N GLY A 70 -12.94 11.06 9.96
CA GLY A 70 -12.68 9.86 9.18
C GLY A 70 -12.65 10.07 7.67
N ASN A 71 -12.65 11.32 7.18
CA ASN A 71 -12.66 11.62 5.76
C ASN A 71 -11.24 11.79 5.23
N TYR A 72 -11.02 11.31 4.01
CA TYR A 72 -9.79 11.59 3.28
C TYR A 72 -9.72 13.06 2.89
N GLN A 73 -8.58 13.68 3.13
CA GLN A 73 -8.29 15.08 2.87
C GLN A 73 -6.89 15.24 2.27
N GLY A 74 -6.66 16.40 1.66
CA GLY A 74 -5.33 16.80 1.21
C GLY A 74 -5.24 17.10 -0.27
N TYR A 75 -4.04 17.50 -0.70
CA TYR A 75 -3.77 17.95 -2.06
C TYR A 75 -4.02 16.84 -3.10
N ASP A 76 -3.53 15.63 -2.83
CA ASP A 76 -3.71 14.47 -3.71
C ASP A 76 -5.20 14.05 -3.78
N VAL A 77 -5.90 14.14 -2.64
CA VAL A 77 -7.33 13.83 -2.54
C VAL A 77 -8.16 14.85 -3.35
N TYR A 78 -7.81 16.13 -3.29
CA TYR A 78 -8.47 17.16 -4.12
C TYR A 78 -8.34 16.84 -5.62
N PHE A 79 -7.15 16.44 -6.08
CA PHE A 79 -6.97 16.02 -7.49
C PHE A 79 -7.77 14.77 -7.82
N ALA A 80 -7.83 13.80 -6.91
CA ALA A 80 -8.62 12.59 -7.05
C ALA A 80 -10.09 12.88 -7.22
N GLU A 81 -10.67 13.74 -6.38
CA GLU A 81 -12.07 14.19 -6.48
C GLU A 81 -12.36 14.89 -7.80
N ARG A 82 -11.45 15.76 -8.21
CA ARG A 82 -11.60 16.47 -9.48
C ARG A 82 -11.60 15.51 -10.66
N LEU A 83 -10.66 14.55 -10.69
CA LEU A 83 -10.58 13.54 -11.74
C LEU A 83 -11.83 12.65 -11.78
N ALA A 84 -12.29 12.17 -10.62
CA ALA A 84 -13.51 11.38 -10.53
C ALA A 84 -14.73 12.15 -11.06
N LYS A 85 -14.84 13.43 -10.69
CA LYS A 85 -15.90 14.32 -11.18
C LYS A 85 -15.84 14.51 -12.70
N ASP A 86 -14.65 14.72 -13.27
CA ASP A 86 -14.47 14.91 -14.71
C ASP A 86 -14.79 13.61 -15.49
N LEU A 87 -14.60 12.44 -14.89
CA LEU A 87 -15.00 11.14 -15.44
C LEU A 87 -16.49 10.82 -15.23
N GLY A 88 -17.20 11.57 -14.39
CA GLY A 88 -18.60 11.33 -14.04
C GLY A 88 -18.81 10.15 -13.10
N VAL A 89 -17.82 9.83 -12.25
CA VAL A 89 -17.83 8.70 -11.30
C VAL A 89 -17.54 9.17 -9.88
N LYS A 90 -17.70 8.27 -8.89
CA LYS A 90 -17.32 8.52 -7.49
C LYS A 90 -15.89 8.10 -7.25
N ALA A 91 -15.13 8.88 -6.47
CA ALA A 91 -13.85 8.47 -5.94
C ALA A 91 -14.04 7.44 -4.82
N GLU A 92 -13.25 6.36 -4.85
CA GLU A 92 -13.15 5.37 -3.79
C GLU A 92 -11.66 5.25 -3.40
N TYR A 93 -11.35 5.46 -2.13
CA TYR A 93 -9.97 5.54 -1.67
C TYR A 93 -9.47 4.25 -1.04
N ILE A 94 -8.23 3.91 -1.36
CA ILE A 94 -7.47 2.86 -0.68
C ILE A 94 -6.22 3.50 -0.07
N SER A 95 -6.10 3.40 1.26
CA SER A 95 -4.87 3.81 1.95
C SER A 95 -3.70 2.94 1.51
N LEU A 96 -2.58 3.57 1.24
CA LEU A 96 -1.35 2.88 0.90
C LEU A 96 -0.14 3.49 1.62
N GLU A 97 0.88 2.68 1.76
CA GLU A 97 2.20 3.09 2.25
C GLU A 97 3.12 3.46 1.08
N PRO A 98 4.17 4.25 1.30
CA PRO A 98 5.06 4.68 0.22
C PRO A 98 5.69 3.51 -0.54
N ALA A 99 6.00 2.39 0.12
CA ALA A 99 6.56 1.20 -0.49
C ALA A 99 5.57 0.47 -1.43
N ASN A 100 4.26 0.56 -1.16
CA ASN A 100 3.24 -0.20 -1.87
C ASN A 100 2.73 0.47 -3.15
N ARG A 101 3.15 1.71 -3.46
CA ARG A 101 2.63 2.49 -4.60
C ARG A 101 2.79 1.79 -5.94
N VAL A 102 3.99 1.26 -6.22
CA VAL A 102 4.27 0.53 -7.46
C VAL A 102 3.43 -0.74 -7.53
N GLU A 103 3.43 -1.53 -6.46
CA GLU A 103 2.72 -2.81 -6.41
C GLU A 103 1.21 -2.64 -6.61
N TYR A 104 0.58 -1.67 -5.96
CA TYR A 104 -0.85 -1.43 -6.09
C TYR A 104 -1.26 -1.02 -7.50
N ALA A 105 -0.42 -0.22 -8.19
CA ALA A 105 -0.63 0.12 -9.59
C ALA A 105 -0.44 -1.11 -10.50
N LYS A 106 0.64 -1.89 -10.30
CA LYS A 106 0.98 -3.05 -11.14
C LYS A 106 -0.01 -4.21 -11.03
N THR A 107 -0.63 -4.38 -9.87
CA THR A 107 -1.57 -5.48 -9.63
C THR A 107 -3.02 -5.14 -9.97
N GLY A 108 -3.30 -3.87 -10.31
CA GLY A 108 -4.67 -3.41 -10.55
C GLY A 108 -5.50 -3.34 -9.25
N LYS A 109 -4.85 -3.32 -8.08
CA LYS A 109 -5.53 -3.10 -6.80
C LYS A 109 -6.17 -1.72 -6.72
N VAL A 110 -5.61 -0.76 -7.43
CA VAL A 110 -6.14 0.58 -7.66
C VAL A 110 -6.08 0.90 -9.16
N ASP A 111 -6.95 1.79 -9.62
CA ASP A 111 -6.92 2.26 -11.00
C ASP A 111 -5.80 3.27 -11.22
N ILE A 112 -5.59 4.13 -10.22
CA ILE A 112 -4.53 5.14 -10.21
C ILE A 112 -3.95 5.30 -8.80
N VAL A 113 -2.73 5.82 -8.75
CA VAL A 113 -2.06 6.23 -7.50
C VAL A 113 -1.87 7.74 -7.52
N LEU A 114 -2.47 8.43 -6.54
CA LEU A 114 -2.28 9.85 -6.24
C LEU A 114 -1.78 9.97 -4.80
N ALA A 115 -0.47 9.80 -4.60
CA ALA A 115 0.15 9.68 -3.30
C ALA A 115 1.56 10.28 -3.30
N ASN A 116 1.65 11.57 -3.67
CA ASN A 116 2.94 12.29 -3.75
C ASN A 116 4.02 11.42 -4.44
N PHE A 117 3.65 10.81 -5.58
CA PHE A 117 4.43 9.77 -6.22
C PHE A 117 5.41 10.37 -7.22
N THR A 118 6.65 10.63 -6.77
CA THR A 118 7.72 11.19 -7.58
C THR A 118 8.10 10.28 -8.74
N VAL A 119 8.16 10.83 -9.94
CA VAL A 119 8.68 10.14 -11.14
C VAL A 119 10.18 9.90 -10.97
N THR A 120 10.60 8.65 -11.05
CA THR A 120 12.01 8.24 -11.17
C THR A 120 12.16 7.26 -12.31
N LYS A 121 13.38 7.09 -12.84
CA LYS A 121 13.64 6.16 -13.93
C LYS A 121 13.20 4.74 -13.56
N GLU A 122 13.58 4.28 -12.38
CA GLU A 122 13.29 2.94 -11.88
C GLU A 122 11.77 2.68 -11.72
N ARG A 123 11.01 3.71 -11.35
CA ARG A 123 9.54 3.61 -11.25
C ARG A 123 8.88 3.65 -12.62
N ALA A 124 9.37 4.50 -13.52
CA ALA A 124 8.85 4.60 -14.88
C ALA A 124 9.08 3.34 -15.73
N GLU A 125 10.04 2.49 -15.35
CA GLU A 125 10.22 1.16 -15.93
C GLU A 125 9.14 0.15 -15.48
N GLN A 126 8.35 0.48 -14.47
CA GLN A 126 7.39 -0.44 -13.86
C GLN A 126 5.94 0.01 -13.98
N VAL A 127 5.69 1.32 -14.01
CA VAL A 127 4.35 1.92 -14.10
C VAL A 127 4.39 3.15 -14.99
N ASP A 128 3.26 3.45 -15.63
CA ASP A 128 3.10 4.67 -16.41
C ASP A 128 2.78 5.86 -15.52
N PHE A 129 3.33 7.02 -15.86
CA PHE A 129 3.08 8.28 -15.19
C PHE A 129 2.33 9.25 -16.12
N ALA A 130 1.31 9.91 -15.57
CA ALA A 130 0.68 11.05 -16.21
C ALA A 130 1.57 12.31 -16.09
N LEU A 131 1.08 13.43 -16.62
CA LEU A 131 1.77 14.72 -16.45
C LEU A 131 1.92 15.07 -14.95
N PRO A 132 3.08 15.57 -14.54
CA PRO A 132 3.29 15.97 -13.15
C PRO A 132 2.35 17.11 -12.75
N TYR A 133 1.65 16.96 -11.64
CA TYR A 133 0.73 17.96 -11.10
C TYR A 133 1.33 18.78 -9.95
N MET A 134 2.53 18.41 -9.46
CA MET A 134 3.28 19.17 -8.46
C MET A 134 4.78 18.97 -8.59
N LYS A 135 5.54 19.87 -7.99
CA LYS A 135 6.98 19.73 -7.74
C LYS A 135 7.21 19.75 -6.24
N VAL A 136 8.07 18.86 -5.76
CA VAL A 136 8.43 18.76 -4.34
C VAL A 136 9.94 18.77 -4.18
N ALA A 137 10.40 19.28 -3.04
CA ALA A 137 11.78 19.16 -2.60
C ALA A 137 11.85 18.30 -1.34
N LEU A 138 12.97 17.62 -1.15
CA LEU A 138 13.27 16.94 0.10
C LEU A 138 14.05 17.85 1.02
N GLY A 139 13.72 17.83 2.29
CA GLY A 139 14.43 18.53 3.35
C GLY A 139 14.67 17.61 4.53
N VAL A 140 15.70 17.91 5.31
CA VAL A 140 15.97 17.27 6.60
C VAL A 140 15.43 18.16 7.71
N VAL A 141 14.65 17.60 8.60
CA VAL A 141 14.21 18.26 9.83
C VAL A 141 15.06 17.74 10.98
N SER A 142 15.64 18.65 11.75
CA SER A 142 16.45 18.32 12.93
C SER A 142 16.10 19.24 14.10
N PRO A 143 16.40 18.85 15.35
CA PRO A 143 16.32 19.75 16.48
C PRO A 143 17.18 21.01 16.23
N LYS A 144 16.69 22.17 16.64
CA LYS A 144 17.40 23.46 16.44
C LYS A 144 18.84 23.45 16.98
N LYS A 145 19.07 22.75 18.09
CA LYS A 145 20.39 22.62 18.71
C LYS A 145 21.42 21.94 17.83
N ASP A 146 21.00 21.07 16.89
CA ASP A 146 21.91 20.28 16.05
C ASP A 146 22.36 21.07 14.82
N ASN A 147 21.62 22.10 14.42
CA ASN A 147 21.95 23.02 13.32
C ASN A 147 22.50 22.33 12.06
N ILE A 148 21.80 21.31 11.58
CA ILE A 148 22.19 20.55 10.39
C ILE A 148 22.00 21.41 9.14
N THR A 149 23.08 21.69 8.44
CA THR A 149 23.11 22.52 7.22
C THR A 149 23.71 21.82 6.01
N SER A 150 24.32 20.65 6.21
CA SER A 150 24.87 19.83 5.12
C SER A 150 24.66 18.35 5.38
N ILE A 151 24.72 17.55 4.31
CA ILE A 151 24.58 16.08 4.38
C ILE A 151 25.73 15.45 5.16
N ASP A 152 26.94 16.01 5.06
CA ASP A 152 28.11 15.49 5.78
C ASP A 152 27.92 15.42 7.30
N GLN A 153 27.10 16.31 7.85
CA GLN A 153 26.79 16.34 9.28
C GLN A 153 25.86 15.20 9.72
N LEU A 154 25.34 14.41 8.77
CA LEU A 154 24.48 13.26 9.05
C LEU A 154 25.26 11.96 9.28
N LYS A 155 26.57 11.90 9.01
CA LYS A 155 27.39 10.67 9.10
C LYS A 155 27.30 9.99 10.46
N ASP A 156 27.27 10.79 11.53
CA ASP A 156 27.20 10.28 12.92
C ASP A 156 25.79 10.38 13.51
N LYS A 157 24.78 10.61 12.67
CA LYS A 157 23.38 10.76 13.09
C LYS A 157 22.55 9.57 12.61
N LEU A 158 21.45 9.33 13.31
CA LEU A 158 20.42 8.42 12.86
C LEU A 158 19.38 9.22 12.07
N LEU A 159 19.30 8.95 10.75
CA LEU A 159 18.32 9.60 9.88
C LEU A 159 17.09 8.71 9.75
N ILE A 160 15.92 9.27 10.04
CA ILE A 160 14.66 8.56 9.95
C ILE A 160 14.04 8.84 8.58
N VAL A 161 13.64 7.77 7.90
CA VAL A 161 13.01 7.82 6.57
C VAL A 161 11.84 6.84 6.47
N ALA A 162 10.88 7.15 5.61
CA ALA A 162 9.85 6.18 5.25
C ALA A 162 10.34 5.29 4.10
N LYS A 163 10.06 3.98 4.18
CA LYS A 163 10.39 2.99 3.14
C LYS A 163 9.74 3.31 1.81
N GLY A 164 10.38 2.98 0.70
CA GLY A 164 9.88 3.21 -0.66
C GLY A 164 9.87 4.68 -1.09
N THR A 165 10.55 5.56 -0.34
CA THR A 165 10.66 6.99 -0.67
C THR A 165 11.92 7.29 -1.48
N THR A 166 11.92 8.44 -2.16
CA THR A 166 13.12 8.95 -2.85
C THR A 166 14.23 9.32 -1.86
N ALA A 167 13.88 9.70 -0.63
CA ALA A 167 14.87 9.95 0.42
C ALA A 167 15.62 8.68 0.79
N GLU A 168 14.91 7.57 1.07
CA GLU A 168 15.54 6.28 1.33
C GLU A 168 16.48 5.89 0.19
N THR A 169 15.97 5.87 -1.05
CA THR A 169 16.78 5.48 -2.23
C THR A 169 18.01 6.37 -2.41
N TYR A 170 17.87 7.67 -2.16
CA TYR A 170 18.97 8.61 -2.29
C TYR A 170 20.09 8.32 -1.29
N PHE A 171 19.76 8.15 -0.01
CA PHE A 171 20.76 7.86 1.01
C PHE A 171 21.36 6.46 0.86
N ASP A 172 20.59 5.45 0.56
CA ASP A 172 21.11 4.09 0.30
C ASP A 172 22.12 4.06 -0.85
N LYS A 173 21.89 4.87 -1.91
CA LYS A 173 22.77 4.90 -3.08
C LYS A 173 23.98 5.81 -2.95
N HIS A 174 23.80 6.99 -2.37
CA HIS A 174 24.80 8.06 -2.41
C HIS A 174 25.48 8.34 -1.07
N HIS A 175 24.87 7.89 0.03
CA HIS A 175 25.36 8.13 1.39
C HIS A 175 25.18 6.89 2.26
N PRO A 176 25.76 5.72 1.87
CA PRO A 176 25.62 4.47 2.64
C PRO A 176 26.25 4.54 4.03
N GLU A 177 27.10 5.54 4.28
CA GLU A 177 27.68 5.83 5.59
C GLU A 177 26.66 6.39 6.59
N VAL A 178 25.54 6.95 6.13
CA VAL A 178 24.48 7.50 7.00
C VAL A 178 23.60 6.37 7.49
N LYS A 179 23.46 6.23 8.80
CA LYS A 179 22.59 5.22 9.40
C LYS A 179 21.13 5.59 9.21
N LEU A 180 20.37 4.74 8.53
CA LEU A 180 18.93 4.93 8.31
C LEU A 180 18.11 4.08 9.29
N LEU A 181 17.11 4.70 9.92
CA LEU A 181 16.01 4.03 10.58
C LEU A 181 14.77 4.16 9.68
N LYS A 182 14.24 3.03 9.23
CA LYS A 182 13.23 2.97 8.17
C LYS A 182 11.89 2.52 8.73
N PHE A 183 10.86 3.35 8.56
CA PHE A 183 9.47 3.04 8.93
C PHE A 183 8.58 2.85 7.70
N ASP A 184 7.46 2.18 7.88
CA ASP A 184 6.49 1.98 6.80
C ASP A 184 5.59 3.20 6.63
N GLN A 185 5.22 3.88 7.72
CA GLN A 185 4.32 5.03 7.74
C GLN A 185 5.03 6.34 8.10
N TYR A 186 4.49 7.47 7.63
CA TYR A 186 5.04 8.79 7.97
C TYR A 186 4.75 9.19 9.42
N THR A 187 3.63 8.77 9.98
CA THR A 187 3.28 9.00 11.39
C THR A 187 4.32 8.40 12.33
N ASP A 188 4.82 7.19 12.04
CA ASP A 188 5.84 6.55 12.86
C ASP A 188 7.16 7.34 12.85
N CYS A 189 7.53 7.87 11.67
CA CYS A 189 8.69 8.76 11.56
C CYS A 189 8.55 9.99 12.45
N LEU A 190 7.37 10.62 12.46
CA LEU A 190 7.12 11.81 13.26
C LEU A 190 7.08 11.52 14.76
N LEU A 191 6.46 10.41 15.16
CA LEU A 191 6.40 10.00 16.56
C LEU A 191 7.79 9.74 17.14
N TYR A 192 8.67 9.14 16.33
CA TYR A 192 10.03 8.85 16.79
C TYR A 192 10.94 10.09 16.86
N THR A 193 10.65 11.11 16.06
CA THR A 193 11.42 12.38 16.05
C THR A 193 10.90 13.42 17.01
N SER A 194 9.66 13.29 17.47
CA SER A 194 9.07 14.24 18.41
C SER A 194 9.56 13.96 19.85
N PRO A 195 9.92 14.99 20.62
CA PRO A 195 10.17 14.81 22.06
C PRO A 195 8.94 14.20 22.71
N SER A 196 9.17 13.23 23.62
CA SER A 196 8.08 12.69 24.43
C SER A 196 7.42 13.82 25.23
N PRO A 197 6.08 13.84 25.36
CA PRO A 197 5.42 14.80 26.26
C PRO A 197 5.85 14.71 27.72
N ARG A 198 6.73 13.75 28.06
CA ARG A 198 7.27 13.52 29.40
C ARG A 198 8.72 14.00 29.57
N ASP A 199 9.35 14.48 28.50
CA ASP A 199 10.68 15.09 28.51
C ASP A 199 10.55 16.62 28.51
#